data_8736acc5ead5fe031cf3525dd98343a7
#
_entry.id   8736acc5ead5fe031cf3525dd98343a7
#
_cell.length_a   1.000
_cell.length_b   1.000
_cell.length_c   1.000
_cell.angle_alpha   90.00
_cell.angle_beta   90.00
_cell.angle_gamma   90.00
#
_symmetry.space_group_name_H-M   'P 1'
#
loop_
_entity.id
_entity.type
_entity.pdbx_description
1 polymer ?
#
loop_
_entity_poly.entity_id
_entity_poly.type
_entity_poly.pdbx_seq_one_letter_code
_entity_poly.pdbx_strand_id
1 'polypeptide(L)'
;MVFTAQQIADYTGGTVEGDCNATIGTFAKIEEGVEGALSFLANPQYEDYIYETKSTVVLVNKDFQPSRKVKATLIRVENAYESVAKLLQLYQSMQQKRVGIDSLAFIDKTAKIGKDCYIGPFVAIGENVEIGDGVVIHPHATIGSNAKVGNNTEIYSNAVIYHDCKVGNNCILHAGCVIGADGFGFAPTSEGYDKIPQIGIVTIEDNVEIGANTCVDRSTMGSTIIRKGVKLDNLVQIAHNVEVGQHTVMSAQVGVAGSSKVGEWCMFAGQVGIAGHLKVGDHTTIGAQAGLAGGNLARKGGATLMGYPAVEHKKFARNMAALNSLPDVRKEVA
;
A
#
# COMPACT_ATOMS: atom_id res chain seq x y z
N MET A 1 -12.53 6.89 23.90
CA MET A 1 -13.99 6.90 23.62
C MET A 1 -14.54 5.53 23.90
N VAL A 2 -15.77 5.45 24.38
CA VAL A 2 -16.43 4.19 24.68
C VAL A 2 -17.70 4.12 23.82
N PHE A 3 -17.92 3.01 23.15
CA PHE A 3 -19.11 2.73 22.33
C PHE A 3 -19.88 1.55 22.91
N THR A 4 -21.18 1.49 22.70
CA THR A 4 -21.97 0.29 22.99
C THR A 4 -21.95 -0.67 21.83
N ALA A 5 -22.22 -1.96 22.09
CA ALA A 5 -22.38 -2.97 21.05
C ALA A 5 -23.45 -2.57 20.02
N GLN A 6 -24.56 -1.94 20.47
CA GLN A 6 -25.60 -1.45 19.57
C GLN A 6 -25.08 -0.36 18.63
N GLN A 7 -24.33 0.62 19.13
CA GLN A 7 -23.77 1.70 18.30
C GLN A 7 -22.83 1.16 17.24
N ILE A 8 -22.03 0.14 17.57
CA ILE A 8 -21.13 -0.52 16.59
C ILE A 8 -21.93 -1.28 15.56
N ALA A 9 -22.96 -2.02 15.98
CA ALA A 9 -23.85 -2.73 15.06
C ALA A 9 -24.55 -1.77 14.10
N ASP A 10 -25.08 -0.66 14.58
CA ASP A 10 -25.74 0.37 13.76
C ASP A 10 -24.77 0.97 12.73
N TYR A 11 -23.53 1.25 13.13
CA TYR A 11 -22.51 1.81 12.24
C TYR A 11 -22.04 0.81 11.16
N THR A 12 -21.98 -0.49 11.51
CA THR A 12 -21.50 -1.53 10.60
C THR A 12 -22.62 -2.21 9.81
N GLY A 13 -23.89 -1.85 10.06
CA GLY A 13 -25.06 -2.50 9.47
C GLY A 13 -25.29 -3.93 9.99
N GLY A 14 -24.85 -4.19 11.21
CA GLY A 14 -24.94 -5.51 11.84
C GLY A 14 -26.11 -5.65 12.81
N THR A 15 -26.21 -6.85 13.40
CA THR A 15 -27.18 -7.17 14.45
C THR A 15 -26.45 -7.69 15.70
N VAL A 16 -26.91 -7.26 16.89
CA VAL A 16 -26.35 -7.70 18.17
C VAL A 16 -27.00 -9.00 18.61
N GLU A 17 -26.18 -9.97 18.99
CA GLU A 17 -26.58 -11.21 19.68
C GLU A 17 -25.90 -11.21 21.06
N GLY A 18 -26.67 -10.93 22.11
CA GLY A 18 -26.18 -10.78 23.50
C GLY A 18 -26.52 -9.44 24.10
N ASP A 19 -25.61 -8.84 24.87
CA ASP A 19 -25.82 -7.56 25.56
C ASP A 19 -25.60 -6.37 24.63
N CYS A 20 -26.67 -5.73 24.19
CA CYS A 20 -26.61 -4.53 23.35
C CYS A 20 -25.97 -3.31 24.03
N ASN A 21 -25.92 -3.28 25.37
CA ASN A 21 -25.32 -2.21 26.16
C ASN A 21 -23.85 -2.49 26.54
N ALA A 22 -23.31 -3.66 26.15
CA ALA A 22 -21.91 -3.98 26.39
C ALA A 22 -21.00 -2.88 25.84
N THR A 23 -20.08 -2.37 26.66
CA THR A 23 -19.24 -1.20 26.32
C THR A 23 -17.88 -1.62 25.83
N ILE A 24 -17.39 -0.94 24.79
CA ILE A 24 -16.12 -1.18 24.14
C ILE A 24 -15.31 0.12 24.13
N GLY A 25 -14.08 0.07 24.64
CA GLY A 25 -13.14 1.19 24.65
C GLY A 25 -11.83 0.94 23.89
N THR A 26 -11.59 -0.30 23.46
CA THR A 26 -10.35 -0.69 22.78
C THR A 26 -10.59 -1.83 21.79
N PHE A 27 -9.58 -2.08 20.94
CA PHE A 27 -9.51 -3.23 20.04
C PHE A 27 -8.48 -4.23 20.56
N ALA A 28 -8.73 -5.52 20.39
CA ALA A 28 -7.76 -6.57 20.69
C ALA A 28 -7.84 -7.70 19.66
N LYS A 29 -6.72 -8.41 19.47
CA LYS A 29 -6.75 -9.68 18.75
C LYS A 29 -7.64 -10.67 19.52
N ILE A 30 -8.28 -11.57 18.80
CA ILE A 30 -9.21 -12.52 19.42
C ILE A 30 -8.50 -13.43 20.44
N GLU A 31 -7.23 -13.78 20.19
CA GLU A 31 -6.38 -14.59 21.07
C GLU A 31 -5.96 -13.85 22.34
N GLU A 32 -5.87 -12.52 22.27
CA GLU A 32 -5.38 -11.63 23.32
C GLU A 32 -6.52 -10.77 23.91
N GLY A 33 -7.77 -11.21 23.72
CA GLY A 33 -8.96 -10.47 24.14
C GLY A 33 -8.97 -10.09 25.61
N VAL A 34 -9.37 -8.87 25.91
CA VAL A 34 -9.52 -8.33 27.26
C VAL A 34 -10.91 -7.75 27.46
N GLU A 35 -11.34 -7.58 28.69
CA GLU A 35 -12.61 -6.91 29.02
C GLU A 35 -12.63 -5.48 28.49
N GLY A 36 -13.74 -5.06 27.90
CA GLY A 36 -13.89 -3.78 27.21
C GLY A 36 -13.30 -3.73 25.82
N ALA A 37 -12.81 -4.85 25.27
CA ALA A 37 -12.28 -4.90 23.91
C ALA A 37 -13.31 -5.38 22.90
N LEU A 38 -13.16 -4.89 21.65
CA LEU A 38 -13.74 -5.42 20.43
C LEU A 38 -12.71 -6.29 19.73
N SER A 39 -13.06 -7.54 19.43
CA SER A 39 -12.32 -8.43 18.56
C SER A 39 -13.15 -8.80 17.32
N PHE A 40 -12.55 -9.51 16.37
CA PHE A 40 -13.28 -10.03 15.21
C PHE A 40 -12.82 -11.43 14.82
N LEU A 41 -13.72 -12.19 14.21
CA LEU A 41 -13.45 -13.49 13.62
C LEU A 41 -13.91 -13.47 12.15
N ALA A 42 -12.95 -13.36 11.23
CA ALA A 42 -13.19 -13.45 9.79
C ALA A 42 -12.60 -14.71 9.16
N ASN A 43 -11.53 -15.27 9.76
CA ASN A 43 -10.88 -16.48 9.27
C ASN A 43 -11.25 -17.67 10.19
N PRO A 44 -11.85 -18.76 9.64
CA PRO A 44 -12.22 -19.96 10.41
C PRO A 44 -11.08 -20.62 11.19
N GLN A 45 -9.84 -20.44 10.77
CA GLN A 45 -8.66 -20.95 11.49
C GLN A 45 -8.53 -20.42 12.93
N TYR A 46 -9.15 -19.29 13.24
CA TYR A 46 -9.14 -18.67 14.55
C TYR A 46 -10.44 -18.95 15.35
N GLU A 47 -11.29 -19.86 14.88
CA GLU A 47 -12.58 -20.14 15.53
C GLU A 47 -12.43 -20.58 16.98
N ASP A 48 -11.44 -21.40 17.32
CA ASP A 48 -11.26 -21.90 18.70
C ASP A 48 -11.09 -20.75 19.71
N TYR A 49 -10.49 -19.66 19.31
CA TYR A 49 -10.27 -18.50 20.20
C TYR A 49 -11.56 -17.76 20.59
N ILE A 50 -12.64 -17.85 19.79
CA ILE A 50 -13.90 -17.15 20.13
C ILE A 50 -14.53 -17.70 21.42
N TYR A 51 -14.25 -18.96 21.76
CA TYR A 51 -14.76 -19.61 22.95
C TYR A 51 -13.95 -19.30 24.21
N GLU A 52 -12.71 -18.83 24.05
CA GLU A 52 -11.76 -18.58 25.11
C GLU A 52 -11.47 -17.10 25.34
N THR A 53 -11.74 -16.27 24.33
CA THR A 53 -11.47 -14.82 24.39
C THR A 53 -12.16 -14.16 25.57
N LYS A 54 -11.48 -13.17 26.16
CA LYS A 54 -12.02 -12.28 27.18
C LYS A 54 -12.55 -10.97 26.59
N SER A 55 -12.56 -10.84 25.26
CA SER A 55 -13.15 -9.68 24.60
C SER A 55 -14.64 -9.58 24.92
N THR A 56 -15.09 -8.38 25.22
CA THR A 56 -16.50 -8.12 25.54
C THR A 56 -17.41 -8.32 24.34
N VAL A 57 -16.93 -7.91 23.16
CA VAL A 57 -17.69 -8.02 21.91
C VAL A 57 -16.80 -8.61 20.81
N VAL A 58 -17.38 -9.46 19.96
CA VAL A 58 -16.72 -10.03 18.78
C VAL A 58 -17.56 -9.81 17.53
N LEU A 59 -16.98 -9.20 16.50
CA LEU A 59 -17.56 -9.12 15.17
C LEU A 59 -17.41 -10.46 14.46
N VAL A 60 -18.51 -11.00 13.92
CA VAL A 60 -18.52 -12.25 13.16
C VAL A 60 -19.32 -12.07 11.87
N ASN A 61 -19.04 -12.89 10.86
CA ASN A 61 -19.89 -12.96 9.67
C ASN A 61 -21.30 -13.43 10.04
N LYS A 62 -22.32 -12.97 9.33
CA LYS A 62 -23.72 -13.29 9.60
C LYS A 62 -24.04 -14.80 9.56
N ASP A 63 -23.32 -15.54 8.74
CA ASP A 63 -23.44 -16.98 8.54
C ASP A 63 -22.65 -17.83 9.54
N PHE A 64 -21.86 -17.19 10.40
CA PHE A 64 -21.09 -17.91 11.43
C PHE A 64 -22.01 -18.68 12.38
N GLN A 65 -21.79 -19.98 12.51
CA GLN A 65 -22.51 -20.88 13.43
C GLN A 65 -21.54 -21.42 14.47
N PRO A 66 -21.59 -20.94 15.72
CA PRO A 66 -20.69 -21.41 16.75
C PRO A 66 -20.98 -22.88 17.11
N SER A 67 -19.93 -23.68 17.19
CA SER A 67 -20.03 -25.10 17.61
C SER A 67 -20.26 -25.27 19.11
N ARG A 68 -19.98 -24.24 19.91
CA ARG A 68 -20.12 -24.19 21.36
C ARG A 68 -20.69 -22.84 21.80
N LYS A 69 -21.11 -22.75 23.05
CA LYS A 69 -21.59 -21.49 23.62
C LYS A 69 -20.46 -20.43 23.65
N VAL A 70 -20.70 -19.27 23.05
CA VAL A 70 -19.82 -18.10 23.11
C VAL A 70 -20.20 -17.26 24.32
N LYS A 71 -19.21 -16.74 25.05
CA LYS A 71 -19.42 -15.87 26.21
C LYS A 71 -19.55 -14.40 25.83
N ALA A 72 -18.80 -13.98 24.82
CA ALA A 72 -18.81 -12.61 24.33
C ALA A 72 -20.15 -12.26 23.66
N THR A 73 -20.51 -11.00 23.66
CA THR A 73 -21.58 -10.47 22.82
C THR A 73 -21.10 -10.51 21.36
N LEU A 74 -21.92 -11.06 20.47
CA LEU A 74 -21.60 -11.09 19.04
C LEU A 74 -22.28 -9.94 18.31
N ILE A 75 -21.58 -9.36 17.34
CA ILE A 75 -22.17 -8.49 16.32
C ILE A 75 -22.04 -9.21 14.98
N ARG A 76 -23.18 -9.60 14.42
CA ARG A 76 -23.24 -10.28 13.13
C ARG A 76 -23.29 -9.26 12.01
N VAL A 77 -22.32 -9.30 11.10
CA VAL A 77 -22.17 -8.39 9.96
C VAL A 77 -22.05 -9.18 8.65
N GLU A 78 -22.26 -8.52 7.54
CA GLU A 78 -22.11 -9.14 6.22
C GLU A 78 -20.66 -9.61 5.98
N ASN A 79 -19.68 -8.78 6.35
CA ASN A 79 -18.25 -9.08 6.24
C ASN A 79 -17.51 -8.52 7.47
N ALA A 80 -17.05 -9.40 8.35
CA ALA A 80 -16.39 -9.01 9.60
C ALA A 80 -15.05 -8.28 9.34
N TYR A 81 -14.30 -8.69 8.30
CA TYR A 81 -13.02 -8.05 7.96
C TYR A 81 -13.22 -6.63 7.45
N GLU A 82 -14.18 -6.41 6.57
CA GLU A 82 -14.53 -5.07 6.07
C GLU A 82 -15.07 -4.17 7.19
N SER A 83 -15.89 -4.73 8.07
CA SER A 83 -16.49 -3.99 9.19
C SER A 83 -15.44 -3.55 10.20
N VAL A 84 -14.46 -4.41 10.53
CA VAL A 84 -13.35 -4.00 11.42
C VAL A 84 -12.47 -2.94 10.76
N ALA A 85 -12.22 -3.03 9.46
CA ALA A 85 -11.46 -1.99 8.75
C ALA A 85 -12.17 -0.63 8.83
N LYS A 86 -13.48 -0.56 8.63
CA LYS A 86 -14.29 0.67 8.78
C LYS A 86 -14.22 1.22 10.21
N LEU A 87 -14.29 0.36 11.22
CA LEU A 87 -14.20 0.79 12.62
C LEU A 87 -12.81 1.31 13.00
N LEU A 88 -11.75 0.69 12.49
CA LEU A 88 -10.38 1.19 12.70
C LEU A 88 -10.16 2.53 12.01
N GLN A 89 -10.70 2.73 10.80
CA GLN A 89 -10.69 4.01 10.10
C GLN A 89 -11.47 5.09 10.89
N LEU A 90 -12.64 4.75 11.42
CA LEU A 90 -13.41 5.65 12.28
C LEU A 90 -12.61 6.03 13.52
N TYR A 91 -12.03 5.05 14.21
CA TYR A 91 -11.19 5.29 15.38
C TYR A 91 -10.01 6.22 15.07
N GLN A 92 -9.33 6.00 13.96
CA GLN A 92 -8.22 6.85 13.50
C GLN A 92 -8.71 8.27 13.17
N SER A 93 -9.86 8.41 12.50
CA SER A 93 -10.43 9.72 12.14
C SER A 93 -10.85 10.55 13.36
N MET A 94 -11.15 9.90 14.49
CA MET A 94 -11.51 10.54 15.76
C MET A 94 -10.28 11.00 16.56
N GLN A 95 -9.08 10.59 16.18
CA GLN A 95 -7.87 11.12 16.82
C GLN A 95 -7.69 12.57 16.41
N GLN A 96 -7.33 13.39 17.40
CA GLN A 96 -7.16 14.82 17.16
C GLN A 96 -6.01 15.04 16.17
N LYS A 97 -6.34 15.55 14.97
CA LYS A 97 -5.34 15.94 13.99
C LYS A 97 -4.47 17.06 14.55
N ARG A 98 -3.18 16.90 14.47
CA ARG A 98 -2.26 18.00 14.78
C ARG A 98 -2.43 19.07 13.71
N VAL A 99 -2.43 20.35 14.12
CA VAL A 99 -2.46 21.52 13.24
C VAL A 99 -1.42 22.50 13.72
N GLY A 100 -0.76 23.17 12.80
CA GLY A 100 0.21 24.21 13.10
C GLY A 100 1.54 23.97 12.41
N ILE A 101 2.35 25.03 12.36
CA ILE A 101 3.68 25.02 11.76
C ILE A 101 4.70 25.17 12.89
N ASP A 102 5.61 24.20 12.99
CA ASP A 102 6.68 24.23 13.98
C ASP A 102 7.70 25.35 13.64
N SER A 103 8.18 26.04 14.67
CA SER A 103 9.14 27.15 14.50
C SER A 103 10.50 26.71 13.96
N LEU A 104 10.83 25.43 14.03
CA LEU A 104 12.06 24.86 13.46
C LEU A 104 11.88 24.37 12.01
N ALA A 105 10.71 24.51 11.41
CA ALA A 105 10.51 24.22 9.99
C ALA A 105 11.07 25.37 9.14
N PHE A 106 11.76 25.01 8.05
CA PHE A 106 12.13 25.96 7.01
C PHE A 106 11.09 25.95 5.90
N ILE A 107 10.48 27.10 5.66
CA ILE A 107 9.51 27.27 4.56
C ILE A 107 9.97 28.48 3.74
N ASP A 108 10.23 28.27 2.44
CA ASP A 108 10.55 29.38 1.57
C ASP A 108 9.41 30.40 1.49
N LYS A 109 9.75 31.67 1.43
CA LYS A 109 8.79 32.79 1.40
C LYS A 109 7.81 32.78 0.20
N THR A 110 8.17 32.06 -0.86
CA THR A 110 7.35 31.93 -2.07
C THR A 110 6.41 30.73 -2.01
N ALA A 111 6.59 29.82 -1.03
CA ALA A 111 5.74 28.65 -0.85
C ALA A 111 4.33 29.06 -0.39
N LYS A 112 3.33 28.34 -0.85
CA LYS A 112 1.93 28.51 -0.49
C LYS A 112 1.48 27.32 0.33
N ILE A 113 1.05 27.57 1.57
CA ILE A 113 0.58 26.54 2.50
C ILE A 113 -0.93 26.69 2.66
N GLY A 114 -1.67 25.61 2.49
CA GLY A 114 -3.12 25.54 2.69
C GLY A 114 -3.53 25.68 4.17
N LYS A 115 -4.82 25.57 4.42
CA LYS A 115 -5.41 25.65 5.75
C LYS A 115 -5.27 24.33 6.49
N ASP A 116 -5.29 24.42 7.84
CA ASP A 116 -5.34 23.26 8.75
C ASP A 116 -4.19 22.25 8.53
N CYS A 117 -3.05 22.72 8.03
CA CYS A 117 -1.85 21.90 7.84
C CYS A 117 -1.10 21.72 9.16
N TYR A 118 -0.43 20.57 9.28
CA TYR A 118 0.62 20.34 10.27
C TYR A 118 1.97 20.24 9.57
N ILE A 119 2.93 21.06 9.98
CA ILE A 119 4.30 21.03 9.48
C ILE A 119 5.23 20.88 10.68
N GLY A 120 5.83 19.68 10.81
CA GLY A 120 6.67 19.32 11.94
C GLY A 120 8.05 19.98 11.92
N PRO A 121 8.82 19.84 13.01
CA PRO A 121 10.17 20.39 13.10
C PRO A 121 11.11 19.81 12.04
N PHE A 122 12.05 20.67 11.59
CA PHE A 122 13.07 20.33 10.60
C PHE A 122 12.53 19.90 9.21
N VAL A 123 11.25 20.15 8.93
CA VAL A 123 10.72 20.07 7.57
C VAL A 123 11.33 21.17 6.73
N ALA A 124 11.74 20.85 5.49
CA ALA A 124 12.23 21.82 4.53
C ALA A 124 11.30 21.92 3.32
N ILE A 125 10.75 23.10 3.05
CA ILE A 125 9.85 23.38 1.92
C ILE A 125 10.51 24.42 1.04
N GLY A 126 10.79 24.05 -0.22
CA GLY A 126 11.49 24.87 -1.20
C GLY A 126 10.64 25.95 -1.85
N GLU A 127 11.25 26.65 -2.79
CA GLU A 127 10.65 27.78 -3.53
C GLU A 127 9.42 27.34 -4.34
N ASN A 128 8.39 28.20 -4.38
CA ASN A 128 7.17 28.03 -5.18
C ASN A 128 6.42 26.71 -4.93
N VAL A 129 6.65 26.02 -3.81
CA VAL A 129 5.90 24.82 -3.44
C VAL A 129 4.46 25.20 -3.14
N GLU A 130 3.54 24.37 -3.58
CA GLU A 130 2.10 24.49 -3.27
C GLU A 130 1.65 23.31 -2.43
N ILE A 131 1.22 23.55 -1.20
CA ILE A 131 0.67 22.57 -0.26
C ILE A 131 -0.83 22.82 -0.11
N GLY A 132 -1.65 21.79 -0.32
CA GLY A 132 -3.10 21.84 -0.17
C GLY A 132 -3.57 21.92 1.28
N ASP A 133 -4.88 21.93 1.49
CA ASP A 133 -5.50 22.01 2.81
C ASP A 133 -5.40 20.67 3.56
N GLY A 134 -5.26 20.72 4.87
CA GLY A 134 -5.27 19.56 5.76
C GLY A 134 -4.06 18.60 5.57
N VAL A 135 -3.00 19.05 4.92
CA VAL A 135 -1.78 18.26 4.73
C VAL A 135 -1.01 18.12 6.04
N VAL A 136 -0.53 16.91 6.30
CA VAL A 136 0.29 16.59 7.47
C VAL A 136 1.71 16.25 7.01
N ILE A 137 2.71 17.01 7.46
CA ILE A 137 4.11 16.78 7.13
C ILE A 137 4.88 16.53 8.41
N HIS A 138 5.36 15.31 8.57
CA HIS A 138 6.10 14.88 9.74
C HIS A 138 7.55 15.37 9.73
N PRO A 139 8.26 15.36 10.89
CA PRO A 139 9.59 15.90 11.01
C PRO A 139 10.59 15.37 9.97
N HIS A 140 11.52 16.24 9.56
CA HIS A 140 12.61 15.92 8.62
C HIS A 140 12.19 15.57 7.19
N ALA A 141 10.93 15.75 6.79
CA ALA A 141 10.55 15.61 5.38
C ALA A 141 11.07 16.78 4.56
N THR A 142 11.40 16.55 3.28
CA THR A 142 11.89 17.56 2.36
C THR A 142 11.03 17.64 1.11
N ILE A 143 10.62 18.85 0.75
CA ILE A 143 9.81 19.11 -0.45
C ILE A 143 10.56 20.11 -1.32
N GLY A 144 11.03 19.64 -2.47
CA GLY A 144 11.82 20.41 -3.44
C GLY A 144 11.00 21.48 -4.16
N SER A 145 11.69 22.46 -4.74
CA SER A 145 11.09 23.64 -5.39
C SER A 145 10.06 23.26 -6.46
N ASN A 146 9.01 24.08 -6.59
CA ASN A 146 7.90 23.93 -7.54
C ASN A 146 7.06 22.65 -7.36
N ALA A 147 7.31 21.83 -6.34
CA ALA A 147 6.51 20.64 -6.09
C ALA A 147 5.10 21.01 -5.65
N LYS A 148 4.15 20.14 -5.94
CA LYS A 148 2.74 20.32 -5.58
C LYS A 148 2.25 19.13 -4.79
N VAL A 149 1.57 19.39 -3.67
CA VAL A 149 0.96 18.39 -2.80
C VAL A 149 -0.52 18.70 -2.62
N GLY A 150 -1.39 17.75 -2.95
CA GLY A 150 -2.83 17.89 -2.83
C GLY A 150 -3.34 17.79 -1.40
N ASN A 151 -4.63 18.03 -1.24
CA ASN A 151 -5.30 18.12 0.06
C ASN A 151 -5.24 16.80 0.85
N ASN A 152 -5.24 16.91 2.19
CA ASN A 152 -5.31 15.77 3.13
C ASN A 152 -4.22 14.70 2.91
N THR A 153 -3.13 15.03 2.26
CA THR A 153 -2.00 14.12 2.06
C THR A 153 -1.12 14.09 3.31
N GLU A 154 -0.68 12.90 3.70
CA GLU A 154 0.20 12.70 4.85
C GLU A 154 1.59 12.27 4.39
N ILE A 155 2.62 13.01 4.81
CA ILE A 155 4.01 12.81 4.43
C ILE A 155 4.81 12.51 5.69
N TYR A 156 5.26 11.27 5.82
CA TYR A 156 5.99 10.81 7.00
C TYR A 156 7.45 11.28 7.03
N SER A 157 8.08 11.10 8.18
CA SER A 157 9.43 11.57 8.46
C SER A 157 10.45 11.06 7.44
N ASN A 158 11.41 11.92 7.08
CA ASN A 158 12.47 11.65 6.11
C ASN A 158 11.99 11.31 4.69
N ALA A 159 10.71 11.46 4.37
CA ALA A 159 10.25 11.37 2.98
C ALA A 159 10.77 12.57 2.17
N VAL A 160 11.16 12.31 0.92
CA VAL A 160 11.71 13.34 0.03
C VAL A 160 10.90 13.41 -1.25
N ILE A 161 10.39 14.60 -1.55
CA ILE A 161 9.77 14.92 -2.84
C ILE A 161 10.73 15.89 -3.57
N TYR A 162 11.24 15.45 -4.70
CA TYR A 162 12.14 16.27 -5.54
C TYR A 162 11.35 17.38 -6.24
N HIS A 163 12.12 18.35 -6.79
CA HIS A 163 11.58 19.49 -7.48
C HIS A 163 10.63 19.12 -8.63
N ASP A 164 9.64 19.97 -8.89
CA ASP A 164 8.64 19.88 -9.95
C ASP A 164 7.67 18.69 -9.87
N CYS A 165 7.87 17.78 -8.93
CA CYS A 165 7.01 16.59 -8.76
C CYS A 165 5.62 16.95 -8.23
N LYS A 166 4.63 16.10 -8.55
CA LYS A 166 3.23 16.32 -8.19
C LYS A 166 2.70 15.13 -7.39
N VAL A 167 2.06 15.42 -6.27
CA VAL A 167 1.36 14.44 -5.43
C VAL A 167 -0.09 14.87 -5.30
N GLY A 168 -1.02 13.96 -5.52
CA GLY A 168 -2.46 14.17 -5.47
C GLY A 168 -3.01 14.32 -4.06
N ASN A 169 -4.33 14.19 -3.95
CA ASN A 169 -5.07 14.31 -2.71
C ASN A 169 -5.14 12.97 -1.96
N ASN A 170 -5.28 13.04 -0.63
CA ASN A 170 -5.47 11.86 0.23
C ASN A 170 -4.41 10.77 0.04
N CYS A 171 -3.18 11.17 -0.26
CA CYS A 171 -2.05 10.26 -0.40
C CYS A 171 -1.37 10.03 0.95
N ILE A 172 -0.68 8.89 1.07
CA ILE A 172 0.16 8.57 2.22
C ILE A 172 1.56 8.25 1.71
N LEU A 173 2.55 9.04 2.11
CA LEU A 173 3.95 8.84 1.77
C LEU A 173 4.70 8.43 3.02
N HIS A 174 5.01 7.13 3.15
CA HIS A 174 5.66 6.60 4.35
C HIS A 174 7.13 7.02 4.47
N ALA A 175 7.69 6.79 5.67
CA ALA A 175 9.00 7.27 6.05
C ALA A 175 10.11 6.83 5.08
N GLY A 176 10.98 7.78 4.74
CA GLY A 176 12.14 7.52 3.89
C GLY A 176 11.83 7.26 2.42
N CYS A 177 10.57 7.33 1.96
CA CYS A 177 10.29 7.20 0.53
C CYS A 177 10.86 8.38 -0.26
N VAL A 178 11.26 8.13 -1.50
CA VAL A 178 11.89 9.13 -2.38
C VAL A 178 11.10 9.24 -3.67
N ILE A 179 10.55 10.42 -3.92
CA ILE A 179 9.74 10.71 -5.10
C ILE A 179 10.50 11.66 -6.01
N GLY A 180 10.91 11.19 -7.19
CA GLY A 180 11.53 12.03 -8.22
C GLY A 180 13.05 12.04 -8.21
N ALA A 181 13.73 11.06 -7.61
CA ALA A 181 15.16 10.84 -7.84
C ALA A 181 15.43 10.57 -9.33
N ASP A 182 16.65 10.87 -9.78
CA ASP A 182 17.04 10.60 -11.17
C ASP A 182 16.94 9.12 -11.50
N GLY A 183 16.34 8.81 -12.64
CA GLY A 183 16.33 7.45 -13.19
C GLY A 183 17.72 6.98 -13.58
N PHE A 184 17.89 5.65 -13.65
CA PHE A 184 19.15 5.01 -14.05
C PHE A 184 19.32 5.11 -15.59
N GLY A 185 19.86 6.22 -16.04
CA GLY A 185 20.07 6.52 -17.46
C GLY A 185 21.53 6.89 -17.72
N PHE A 186 22.23 6.05 -18.47
CA PHE A 186 23.64 6.26 -18.85
C PHE A 186 23.86 5.85 -20.31
N ALA A 187 24.64 6.66 -21.04
CA ALA A 187 25.09 6.35 -22.39
C ALA A 187 26.48 5.69 -22.33
N PRO A 188 26.67 4.48 -22.87
CA PRO A 188 27.98 3.86 -22.93
C PRO A 188 28.88 4.59 -23.92
N THR A 189 30.14 4.86 -23.53
CA THR A 189 31.17 5.49 -24.32
C THR A 189 32.43 4.62 -24.30
N SER A 190 33.44 4.96 -25.08
CA SER A 190 34.75 4.29 -25.04
C SER A 190 35.48 4.43 -23.70
N GLU A 191 35.15 5.46 -22.90
CA GLU A 191 35.80 5.77 -21.64
C GLU A 191 34.95 5.43 -20.39
N GLY A 192 33.68 5.02 -20.59
CA GLY A 192 32.79 4.70 -19.46
C GLY A 192 31.31 4.92 -19.75
N TYR A 193 30.60 5.48 -18.79
CA TYR A 193 29.16 5.72 -18.86
C TYR A 193 28.87 7.20 -18.59
N ASP A 194 28.39 7.92 -19.59
CA ASP A 194 27.98 9.31 -19.44
C ASP A 194 26.53 9.37 -18.93
N LYS A 195 26.31 10.16 -17.88
CA LYS A 195 24.97 10.33 -17.31
C LYS A 195 24.05 11.04 -18.30
N ILE A 196 22.87 10.44 -18.54
CA ILE A 196 21.77 11.08 -19.26
C ILE A 196 20.96 11.90 -18.24
N PRO A 197 20.92 13.26 -18.36
CA PRO A 197 20.11 14.09 -17.46
C PRO A 197 18.64 13.70 -17.48
N GLN A 198 18.03 13.66 -16.29
CA GLN A 198 16.64 13.33 -16.10
C GLN A 198 15.85 14.62 -15.83
N ILE A 199 15.20 15.14 -16.86
CA ILE A 199 14.52 16.45 -16.83
C ILE A 199 13.00 16.36 -16.65
N GLY A 200 12.47 15.14 -16.63
CA GLY A 200 11.06 14.88 -16.37
C GLY A 200 10.72 14.92 -14.88
N ILE A 201 9.51 14.51 -14.56
CA ILE A 201 8.95 14.57 -13.21
C ILE A 201 8.33 13.23 -12.79
N VAL A 202 7.83 13.17 -11.55
CA VAL A 202 6.89 12.17 -11.08
C VAL A 202 5.53 12.82 -10.88
N THR A 203 4.47 12.12 -11.27
CA THR A 203 3.09 12.47 -10.98
C THR A 203 2.43 11.32 -10.22
N ILE A 204 2.03 11.56 -8.99
CA ILE A 204 1.24 10.66 -8.15
C ILE A 204 -0.18 11.20 -8.12
N GLU A 205 -1.16 10.38 -8.51
CA GLU A 205 -2.57 10.73 -8.48
C GLU A 205 -3.18 10.53 -7.07
N ASP A 206 -4.49 10.71 -6.93
CA ASP A 206 -5.19 10.69 -5.65
C ASP A 206 -5.25 9.29 -5.00
N ASN A 207 -5.36 9.25 -3.67
CA ASN A 207 -5.54 8.04 -2.86
C ASN A 207 -4.42 6.98 -3.02
N VAL A 208 -3.22 7.42 -3.38
CA VAL A 208 -2.03 6.55 -3.50
C VAL A 208 -1.36 6.39 -2.14
N GLU A 209 -0.83 5.21 -1.89
CA GLU A 209 0.01 4.95 -0.72
C GLU A 209 1.37 4.42 -1.16
N ILE A 210 2.43 5.04 -0.66
CA ILE A 210 3.84 4.70 -0.97
C ILE A 210 4.52 4.25 0.32
N GLY A 211 4.95 3.00 0.36
CA GLY A 211 5.58 2.37 1.50
C GLY A 211 6.96 2.95 1.85
N ALA A 212 7.45 2.57 3.03
CA ALA A 212 8.72 3.08 3.55
C ALA A 212 9.90 2.70 2.64
N ASN A 213 10.81 3.67 2.43
CA ASN A 213 12.01 3.51 1.58
C ASN A 213 11.72 3.07 0.14
N THR A 214 10.50 3.26 -0.35
CA THR A 214 10.14 3.05 -1.75
C THR A 214 10.62 4.23 -2.58
N CYS A 215 11.21 3.93 -3.75
CA CYS A 215 11.70 4.94 -4.68
C CYS A 215 10.86 4.95 -5.96
N VAL A 216 10.46 6.16 -6.38
CA VAL A 216 9.81 6.39 -7.67
C VAL A 216 10.67 7.39 -8.44
N ASP A 217 11.38 6.91 -9.46
CA ASP A 217 12.29 7.72 -10.24
C ASP A 217 11.56 8.65 -11.20
N ARG A 218 12.09 9.84 -11.40
CA ARG A 218 11.59 10.77 -12.43
C ARG A 218 11.82 10.22 -13.81
N SER A 219 11.00 10.62 -14.75
CA SER A 219 11.24 10.27 -16.14
C SER A 219 12.39 11.05 -16.75
N THR A 220 12.99 10.51 -17.79
CA THR A 220 13.98 11.24 -18.60
C THR A 220 13.34 12.49 -19.19
N MET A 221 12.14 12.34 -19.75
CA MET A 221 11.29 13.42 -20.27
C MET A 221 9.82 13.04 -20.00
N GLY A 222 8.97 14.03 -19.69
CA GLY A 222 7.57 13.81 -19.33
C GLY A 222 7.41 13.39 -17.86
N SER A 223 6.66 12.34 -17.58
CA SER A 223 6.37 11.92 -16.19
C SER A 223 6.40 10.41 -16.03
N THR A 224 7.00 9.94 -14.94
CA THR A 224 6.67 8.64 -14.32
C THR A 224 5.34 8.81 -13.59
N ILE A 225 4.38 7.91 -13.80
CA ILE A 225 2.99 8.12 -13.36
C ILE A 225 2.53 6.99 -12.46
N ILE A 226 2.08 7.35 -11.27
CA ILE A 226 1.40 6.44 -10.33
C ILE A 226 -0.07 6.85 -10.29
N ARG A 227 -0.93 6.01 -10.87
CA ARG A 227 -2.35 6.29 -11.02
C ARG A 227 -3.12 6.16 -9.71
N LYS A 228 -4.34 6.68 -9.72
CA LYS A 228 -5.24 6.73 -8.56
C LYS A 228 -5.37 5.38 -7.86
N GLY A 229 -5.31 5.40 -6.53
CA GLY A 229 -5.59 4.24 -5.68
C GLY A 229 -4.50 3.16 -5.64
N VAL A 230 -3.36 3.36 -6.29
CA VAL A 230 -2.22 2.44 -6.25
C VAL A 230 -1.68 2.32 -4.82
N LYS A 231 -1.26 1.10 -4.44
CA LYS A 231 -0.61 0.82 -3.16
C LYS A 231 0.73 0.14 -3.42
N LEU A 232 1.81 0.82 -3.07
CA LEU A 232 3.17 0.29 -3.13
C LEU A 232 3.64 0.05 -1.70
N ASP A 233 4.05 -1.17 -1.41
CA ASP A 233 4.60 -1.56 -0.13
C ASP A 233 6.05 -1.07 0.03
N ASN A 234 6.71 -1.44 1.09
CA ASN A 234 8.06 -1.01 1.44
C ASN A 234 9.10 -1.50 0.42
N LEU A 235 10.15 -0.70 0.20
CA LEU A 235 11.29 -1.06 -0.64
C LEU A 235 10.95 -1.37 -2.10
N VAL A 236 9.84 -0.85 -2.62
CA VAL A 236 9.48 -0.97 -4.04
C VAL A 236 10.32 0.01 -4.87
N GLN A 237 10.78 -0.43 -6.04
CA GLN A 237 11.46 0.42 -7.00
C GLN A 237 10.61 0.61 -8.25
N ILE A 238 10.21 1.82 -8.53
CA ILE A 238 9.57 2.22 -9.79
C ILE A 238 10.57 3.07 -10.57
N ALA A 239 11.08 2.52 -11.66
CA ALA A 239 12.08 3.20 -12.48
C ALA A 239 11.45 4.29 -13.39
N HIS A 240 12.32 5.02 -14.09
CA HIS A 240 11.94 6.14 -14.94
C HIS A 240 10.94 5.78 -16.05
N ASN A 241 10.05 6.70 -16.39
CA ASN A 241 9.06 6.53 -17.47
C ASN A 241 8.08 5.37 -17.28
N VAL A 242 7.99 4.79 -16.09
CA VAL A 242 6.99 3.77 -15.76
C VAL A 242 5.62 4.42 -15.58
N GLU A 243 4.57 3.72 -15.97
CA GLU A 243 3.18 4.04 -15.64
C GLU A 243 2.58 2.86 -14.89
N VAL A 244 2.02 3.10 -13.70
CA VAL A 244 1.30 2.10 -12.89
C VAL A 244 -0.18 2.43 -12.93
N GLY A 245 -0.99 1.53 -13.45
CA GLY A 245 -2.45 1.66 -13.60
C GLY A 245 -3.19 1.70 -12.26
N GLN A 246 -4.43 2.20 -12.32
CA GLN A 246 -5.25 2.45 -11.14
C GLN A 246 -5.45 1.19 -10.29
N HIS A 247 -5.52 1.36 -8.96
CA HIS A 247 -5.81 0.28 -8.00
C HIS A 247 -4.87 -0.93 -8.05
N THR A 248 -3.73 -0.81 -8.69
CA THR A 248 -2.68 -1.84 -8.69
C THR A 248 -1.98 -1.85 -7.33
N VAL A 249 -1.69 -3.05 -6.82
CA VAL A 249 -0.98 -3.25 -5.56
C VAL A 249 0.31 -4.02 -5.79
N MET A 250 1.38 -3.59 -5.14
CA MET A 250 2.70 -4.21 -5.20
C MET A 250 3.22 -4.43 -3.79
N SER A 251 3.49 -5.68 -3.45
CA SER A 251 4.09 -6.04 -2.15
C SER A 251 5.56 -5.66 -2.11
N ALA A 252 6.18 -5.82 -0.94
CA ALA A 252 7.54 -5.37 -0.67
C ALA A 252 8.58 -5.90 -1.68
N GLN A 253 9.55 -5.03 -1.98
CA GLN A 253 10.70 -5.32 -2.84
C GLN A 253 10.35 -5.64 -4.31
N VAL A 254 9.17 -5.26 -4.79
CA VAL A 254 8.87 -5.31 -6.23
C VAL A 254 9.73 -4.29 -6.97
N GLY A 255 10.30 -4.70 -8.10
CA GLY A 255 11.07 -3.84 -8.99
C GLY A 255 10.42 -3.75 -10.38
N VAL A 256 10.12 -2.54 -10.84
CA VAL A 256 9.61 -2.28 -12.20
C VAL A 256 10.63 -1.47 -12.96
N ALA A 257 11.26 -2.09 -13.96
CA ALA A 257 12.30 -1.43 -14.77
C ALA A 257 11.72 -0.40 -15.76
N GLY A 258 12.57 0.49 -16.21
CA GLY A 258 12.21 1.70 -16.96
C GLY A 258 11.33 1.48 -18.18
N SER A 259 10.50 2.48 -18.47
CA SER A 259 9.59 2.54 -19.63
C SER A 259 8.54 1.42 -19.69
N SER A 260 8.31 0.71 -18.60
CA SER A 260 7.26 -0.32 -18.51
C SER A 260 5.90 0.31 -18.19
N LYS A 261 4.84 -0.34 -18.65
CA LYS A 261 3.46 0.04 -18.37
C LYS A 261 2.73 -1.10 -17.67
N VAL A 262 2.28 -0.86 -16.47
CA VAL A 262 1.49 -1.79 -15.67
C VAL A 262 0.02 -1.37 -15.76
N GLY A 263 -0.85 -2.33 -16.04
CA GLY A 263 -2.30 -2.12 -16.13
C GLY A 263 -2.97 -1.82 -14.80
N GLU A 264 -4.28 -1.76 -14.83
CA GLU A 264 -5.11 -1.50 -13.65
C GLU A 264 -5.40 -2.80 -12.89
N TRP A 265 -5.66 -2.67 -11.57
CA TRP A 265 -6.05 -3.80 -10.71
C TRP A 265 -5.10 -4.99 -10.73
N CYS A 266 -3.82 -4.77 -10.99
CA CYS A 266 -2.80 -5.79 -10.92
C CYS A 266 -2.40 -6.07 -9.46
N MET A 267 -1.96 -7.31 -9.19
CA MET A 267 -1.44 -7.73 -7.89
C MET A 267 -0.07 -8.37 -8.05
N PHE A 268 0.98 -7.73 -7.53
CA PHE A 268 2.33 -8.27 -7.55
C PHE A 268 2.74 -8.64 -6.13
N ALA A 269 3.03 -9.91 -5.94
CA ALA A 269 3.55 -10.42 -4.67
C ALA A 269 5.01 -9.99 -4.46
N GLY A 270 5.54 -10.22 -3.25
CA GLY A 270 6.88 -9.75 -2.89
C GLY A 270 7.99 -10.20 -3.81
N GLN A 271 8.96 -9.32 -4.02
CA GLN A 271 10.17 -9.56 -4.81
C GLN A 271 9.93 -9.89 -6.30
N VAL A 272 8.81 -9.46 -6.86
CA VAL A 272 8.56 -9.57 -8.30
C VAL A 272 9.45 -8.60 -9.06
N GLY A 273 10.04 -9.06 -10.17
CA GLY A 273 10.84 -8.25 -11.10
C GLY A 273 10.17 -8.11 -12.46
N ILE A 274 10.00 -6.88 -12.95
CA ILE A 274 9.49 -6.57 -14.28
C ILE A 274 10.61 -5.95 -15.12
N ALA A 275 10.99 -6.61 -16.21
CA ALA A 275 11.99 -6.08 -17.12
C ALA A 275 11.51 -4.82 -17.84
N GLY A 276 12.45 -4.03 -18.37
CA GLY A 276 12.16 -2.77 -19.03
C GLY A 276 11.33 -2.91 -20.31
N HIS A 277 10.63 -1.82 -20.65
CA HIS A 277 9.82 -1.69 -21.87
C HIS A 277 8.68 -2.72 -22.00
N LEU A 278 8.22 -3.29 -20.89
CA LEU A 278 7.14 -4.27 -20.91
C LEU A 278 5.78 -3.61 -20.72
N LYS A 279 4.76 -4.26 -21.27
CA LYS A 279 3.37 -3.94 -21.00
C LYS A 279 2.71 -5.10 -20.27
N VAL A 280 2.23 -4.85 -19.07
CA VAL A 280 1.42 -5.77 -18.26
C VAL A 280 -0.04 -5.33 -18.40
N GLY A 281 -0.91 -6.23 -18.80
CA GLY A 281 -2.35 -5.94 -18.93
C GLY A 281 -3.07 -5.92 -17.57
N ASP A 282 -4.28 -5.40 -17.60
CA ASP A 282 -5.12 -5.22 -16.40
C ASP A 282 -5.41 -6.56 -15.70
N HIS A 283 -5.68 -6.51 -14.39
CA HIS A 283 -6.04 -7.67 -13.57
C HIS A 283 -5.01 -8.81 -13.57
N THR A 284 -3.73 -8.51 -13.86
CA THR A 284 -2.66 -9.51 -13.83
C THR A 284 -2.17 -9.74 -12.42
N THR A 285 -2.09 -11.01 -12.01
CA THR A 285 -1.49 -11.43 -10.75
C THR A 285 -0.14 -12.06 -10.98
N ILE A 286 0.91 -11.64 -10.23
CA ILE A 286 2.25 -12.21 -10.32
C ILE A 286 2.67 -12.71 -8.96
N GLY A 287 2.98 -14.02 -8.88
CA GLY A 287 3.40 -14.69 -7.65
C GLY A 287 4.78 -14.24 -7.16
N ALA A 288 5.05 -14.47 -5.88
CA ALA A 288 6.29 -14.04 -5.23
C ALA A 288 7.55 -14.53 -5.95
N GLN A 289 8.58 -13.69 -5.98
CA GLN A 289 9.89 -13.96 -6.59
C GLN A 289 9.83 -14.29 -8.10
N ALA A 290 8.71 -13.98 -8.75
CA ALA A 290 8.61 -14.20 -10.20
C ALA A 290 9.29 -13.06 -10.98
N GLY A 291 9.90 -13.41 -12.12
CA GLY A 291 10.54 -12.47 -13.02
C GLY A 291 9.86 -12.44 -14.39
N LEU A 292 9.32 -11.30 -14.78
CA LEU A 292 8.75 -11.08 -16.10
C LEU A 292 9.81 -10.46 -17.01
N ALA A 293 10.44 -11.32 -17.83
CA ALA A 293 11.55 -10.93 -18.70
C ALA A 293 11.12 -10.60 -20.15
N GLY A 294 9.84 -10.79 -20.49
CA GLY A 294 9.29 -10.54 -21.83
C GLY A 294 8.12 -11.47 -22.16
N GLY A 295 7.62 -11.38 -23.39
CA GLY A 295 6.56 -12.24 -23.90
C GLY A 295 5.16 -11.62 -23.87
N ASN A 296 4.21 -12.30 -24.52
CA ASN A 296 2.84 -11.80 -24.69
C ASN A 296 1.86 -12.20 -23.55
N LEU A 297 2.31 -13.07 -22.63
CA LEU A 297 1.43 -13.62 -21.58
C LEU A 297 0.83 -12.54 -20.66
N ALA A 298 1.65 -11.60 -20.26
CA ALA A 298 1.19 -10.52 -19.39
C ALA A 298 0.39 -9.44 -20.14
N ARG A 299 0.49 -9.33 -21.46
CA ARG A 299 -0.17 -8.26 -22.24
C ARG A 299 -1.69 -8.37 -22.30
N LYS A 300 -2.22 -9.58 -22.22
CA LYS A 300 -3.68 -9.82 -22.35
C LYS A 300 -4.50 -9.43 -21.13
N GLY A 301 -3.86 -9.27 -19.97
CA GLY A 301 -4.56 -9.09 -18.71
C GLY A 301 -5.20 -10.38 -18.17
N GLY A 302 -5.67 -10.33 -16.90
CA GLY A 302 -6.33 -11.46 -16.22
C GLY A 302 -5.46 -12.69 -15.99
N ALA A 303 -4.16 -12.63 -16.29
CA ALA A 303 -3.25 -13.76 -16.15
C ALA A 303 -2.74 -13.90 -14.71
N THR A 304 -2.55 -15.14 -14.25
CA THR A 304 -1.78 -15.46 -13.03
C THR A 304 -0.46 -16.09 -13.43
N LEU A 305 0.66 -15.43 -13.10
CA LEU A 305 2.01 -15.80 -13.53
C LEU A 305 2.87 -16.15 -12.32
N MET A 306 3.78 -17.12 -12.50
CA MET A 306 4.75 -17.55 -11.48
C MET A 306 6.08 -17.98 -12.11
N GLY A 307 7.14 -17.92 -11.31
CA GLY A 307 8.46 -18.43 -11.67
C GLY A 307 9.35 -17.44 -12.41
N TYR A 308 10.55 -17.91 -12.76
CA TYR A 308 11.52 -17.15 -13.54
C TYR A 308 12.08 -18.01 -14.70
N PRO A 309 11.86 -17.66 -15.97
CA PRO A 309 10.91 -16.61 -16.39
C PRO A 309 9.47 -16.94 -15.98
N ALA A 310 8.68 -15.91 -15.69
CA ALA A 310 7.29 -16.09 -15.27
C ALA A 310 6.46 -16.75 -16.36
N VAL A 311 5.75 -17.80 -15.98
CA VAL A 311 4.85 -18.57 -16.84
C VAL A 311 3.47 -18.63 -16.20
N GLU A 312 2.49 -19.14 -16.93
CA GLU A 312 1.14 -19.36 -16.41
C GLU A 312 1.20 -20.30 -15.17
N HIS A 313 0.47 -19.96 -14.12
CA HIS A 313 0.51 -20.63 -12.80
C HIS A 313 0.32 -22.15 -12.88
N LYS A 314 -0.68 -22.64 -13.65
CA LYS A 314 -0.92 -24.08 -13.79
C LYS A 314 0.23 -24.79 -14.52
N LYS A 315 0.87 -24.10 -15.47
CA LYS A 315 2.07 -24.62 -16.15
C LYS A 315 3.24 -24.68 -15.18
N PHE A 316 3.44 -23.65 -14.36
CA PHE A 316 4.47 -23.63 -13.33
C PHE A 316 4.30 -24.80 -12.37
N ALA A 317 3.09 -24.99 -11.81
CA ALA A 317 2.79 -26.08 -10.88
C ALA A 317 3.08 -27.47 -11.48
N ARG A 318 2.69 -27.69 -12.74
CA ARG A 318 2.99 -28.95 -13.44
C ARG A 318 4.50 -29.16 -13.65
N ASN A 319 5.23 -28.11 -14.02
CA ASN A 319 6.67 -28.18 -14.20
C ASN A 319 7.38 -28.51 -12.88
N MET A 320 6.95 -27.89 -11.77
CA MET A 320 7.51 -28.18 -10.43
C MET A 320 7.21 -29.61 -9.98
N ALA A 321 5.99 -30.10 -10.21
CA ALA A 321 5.66 -31.50 -9.93
C ALA A 321 6.52 -32.47 -10.73
N ALA A 322 6.73 -32.21 -12.02
CA ALA A 322 7.61 -33.02 -12.87
C ALA A 322 9.08 -32.97 -12.41
N LEU A 323 9.58 -31.79 -12.06
CA LEU A 323 10.94 -31.63 -11.50
C LEU A 323 11.13 -32.43 -10.21
N ASN A 324 10.14 -32.42 -9.33
CA ASN A 324 10.19 -33.16 -8.06
C ASN A 324 10.18 -34.69 -8.27
N SER A 325 9.60 -35.20 -9.34
CA SER A 325 9.59 -36.63 -9.67
C SER A 325 10.83 -37.12 -10.45
N LEU A 326 11.65 -36.20 -11.00
CA LEU A 326 12.85 -36.58 -11.78
C LEU A 326 13.83 -37.52 -11.06
N PRO A 327 14.10 -37.38 -9.72
CA PRO A 327 14.99 -38.32 -9.02
C PRO A 327 14.46 -39.75 -9.02
N ASP A 328 13.15 -39.95 -9.00
CA ASP A 328 12.54 -41.28 -9.01
C ASP A 328 12.52 -41.86 -10.41
N VAL A 329 12.16 -41.08 -11.43
CA VAL A 329 12.27 -41.46 -12.85
C VAL A 329 13.71 -41.89 -13.22
N ARG A 330 14.73 -41.20 -12.70
CA ARG A 330 16.13 -41.56 -12.94
C ARG A 330 16.49 -42.92 -12.34
N LYS A 331 15.89 -43.32 -11.20
CA LYS A 331 16.10 -44.64 -10.60
C LYS A 331 15.41 -45.75 -11.36
N GLU A 332 14.28 -45.46 -12.01
CA GLU A 332 13.54 -46.43 -12.81
C GLU A 332 14.17 -46.70 -14.18
N VAL A 333 14.95 -45.73 -14.68
CA VAL A 333 15.61 -45.82 -16.04
C VAL A 333 17.07 -46.30 -15.95
N ALA A 334 17.69 -46.29 -14.75
CA ALA A 334 19.03 -46.75 -14.49
C ALA A 334 19.06 -48.24 -14.09
#